data_f5d1f571744110338be74c8836a2c27f
#
_entry.id   f5d1f571744110338be74c8836a2c27f
#
_cell.length_a   1.000
_cell.length_b   1.000
_cell.length_c   1.000
_cell.angle_alpha   90.00
_cell.angle_beta   90.00
_cell.angle_gamma   90.00
#
_symmetry.space_group_name_H-M   'P 1'
#
loop_
_entity.id
_entity.type
_entity.pdbx_description
1 polymer ?
#
loop_
_entity_poly.entity_id
_entity_poly.type
_entity_poly.pdbx_seq_one_letter_code
_entity_poly.pdbx_strand_id
1 'polypeptide(L)'
;WEEREGRPYWGRSQGLDLVRAASEDKLLHVAELNSGFSGARNSADLGFAYFQSYLVVDYISENYGFDKLVELVKQYAFIKEDSERFSEVFNLSLDEFDRGFRLWIDQRVEEINLYVHSEDMPDEGDGHGHGIRENSSAILAELYNNASLKQHMRSRIDENERDFQAHLQLGIVLFKEENFTEAKISLERAYALLPAYTGYPSPALVLSQIYEKEENREAQLQWLEILLENLQHDYDSAMILADAALEEGNFEKTAYYIDRAIQVDPYRSDVHELKALYADRINDSDLAVTEYEVLMRLEINDPVEAHTKLAEAYLRNGQAAKAKQNVLYALEIAPSFQRAQQVLLE
;
A
#
# COMPACT_ATOMS: atom_id res chain seq x y z
N TRP A 1 15.75 1.18 3.02
CA TRP A 1 16.63 0.14 2.49
C TRP A 1 16.51 -1.16 3.32
N GLU A 2 16.66 -1.11 4.66
CA GLU A 2 16.50 -2.29 5.53
C GLU A 2 15.13 -2.95 5.41
N GLU A 3 14.09 -2.17 5.24
CA GLU A 3 12.72 -2.65 5.02
C GLU A 3 12.57 -3.43 3.71
N ARG A 4 13.37 -3.11 2.69
CA ARG A 4 13.34 -3.76 1.38
C ARG A 4 13.90 -5.20 1.40
N GLU A 5 14.89 -5.51 2.23
CA GLU A 5 15.41 -6.88 2.35
C GLU A 5 14.33 -7.88 2.78
N GLY A 6 13.41 -7.43 3.65
CA GLY A 6 12.29 -8.25 4.08
C GLY A 6 11.06 -8.16 3.17
N ARG A 7 10.92 -7.06 2.41
CA ARG A 7 9.72 -6.75 1.61
C ARG A 7 10.09 -5.86 0.40
N PRO A 8 10.57 -6.44 -0.72
CA PRO A 8 11.17 -5.69 -1.84
C PRO A 8 10.27 -4.64 -2.49
N TYR A 9 8.96 -4.79 -2.36
CA TYR A 9 7.99 -3.87 -2.96
C TYR A 9 7.35 -2.89 -1.95
N TRP A 10 7.77 -2.94 -0.70
CA TRP A 10 7.10 -2.23 0.39
C TRP A 10 7.22 -0.71 0.27
N GLY A 11 6.05 -0.06 0.09
CA GLY A 11 5.88 1.39 0.20
C GLY A 11 6.41 2.23 -0.94
N ARG A 12 6.83 1.64 -2.10
CA ARG A 12 7.50 2.43 -3.13
C ARG A 12 7.24 1.94 -4.55
N SER A 13 6.35 2.62 -5.25
CA SER A 13 6.19 2.51 -6.71
C SER A 13 7.22 3.40 -7.40
N GLN A 14 8.48 2.97 -7.42
CA GLN A 14 9.59 3.83 -7.84
C GLN A 14 9.88 3.79 -9.35
N GLY A 15 9.33 2.80 -10.06
CA GLY A 15 9.63 2.64 -11.46
C GLY A 15 9.22 3.82 -12.32
N LEU A 16 7.98 4.31 -12.15
CA LEU A 16 7.47 5.45 -12.92
C LEU A 16 8.16 6.75 -12.52
N ASP A 17 8.38 6.98 -11.22
CA ASP A 17 9.04 8.18 -10.72
C ASP A 17 10.51 8.22 -11.16
N LEU A 18 11.18 7.06 -11.21
CA LEU A 18 12.54 6.95 -11.72
C LEU A 18 12.63 7.28 -13.20
N VAL A 19 11.73 6.70 -14.02
CA VAL A 19 11.68 6.97 -15.47
C VAL A 19 11.41 8.45 -15.73
N ARG A 20 10.47 9.05 -14.99
CA ARG A 20 10.19 10.50 -15.08
C ARG A 20 11.40 11.34 -14.72
N ALA A 21 11.99 11.09 -13.55
CA ALA A 21 13.13 11.86 -13.06
C ALA A 21 14.34 11.80 -14.01
N ALA A 22 14.60 10.63 -14.58
CA ALA A 22 15.67 10.46 -15.55
C ALA A 22 15.38 11.16 -16.88
N SER A 23 14.13 11.07 -17.40
CA SER A 23 13.74 11.71 -18.68
C SER A 23 13.69 13.24 -18.60
N GLU A 24 13.42 13.80 -17.41
CA GLU A 24 13.35 15.23 -17.16
C GLU A 24 14.67 15.85 -16.69
N ASP A 25 15.75 15.07 -16.61
CA ASP A 25 17.06 15.46 -16.02
C ASP A 25 16.93 16.16 -14.65
N LYS A 26 15.96 15.67 -13.84
CA LYS A 26 15.66 16.21 -12.49
C LYS A 26 16.51 15.60 -11.38
N LEU A 27 17.33 14.61 -11.69
CA LEU A 27 18.22 14.03 -10.71
C LEU A 27 19.32 15.03 -10.32
N LEU A 28 19.37 15.38 -9.04
CA LEU A 28 20.43 16.23 -8.50
C LEU A 28 21.78 15.51 -8.57
N HIS A 29 22.86 16.25 -8.75
CA HIS A 29 24.20 15.73 -8.54
C HIS A 29 24.34 15.22 -7.10
N VAL A 30 25.06 14.11 -6.89
CA VAL A 30 25.21 13.50 -5.55
C VAL A 30 25.78 14.50 -4.52
N ALA A 31 26.66 15.42 -4.95
CA ALA A 31 27.15 16.51 -4.11
C ALA A 31 26.06 17.50 -3.66
N GLU A 32 24.94 17.55 -4.37
CA GLU A 32 23.87 18.53 -4.15
C GLU A 32 22.63 17.94 -3.47
N LEU A 33 22.66 16.67 -3.07
CA LEU A 33 21.51 15.98 -2.47
C LEU A 33 20.92 16.74 -1.27
N ASN A 34 21.75 17.35 -0.44
CA ASN A 34 21.29 18.17 0.69
C ASN A 34 20.47 19.39 0.25
N SER A 35 20.73 19.92 -0.95
CA SER A 35 19.95 21.03 -1.50
C SER A 35 18.51 20.64 -1.81
N GLY A 36 18.26 19.38 -2.15
CA GLY A 36 16.92 18.84 -2.36
C GLY A 36 16.06 18.90 -1.11
N PHE A 37 16.65 18.69 0.08
CA PHE A 37 15.94 18.81 1.35
C PHE A 37 15.77 20.27 1.80
N SER A 38 16.84 21.05 1.75
CA SER A 38 16.83 22.45 2.20
C SER A 38 16.08 23.38 1.24
N GLY A 39 16.01 23.03 -0.05
CA GLY A 39 15.31 23.77 -1.10
C GLY A 39 13.87 23.30 -1.35
N ALA A 40 13.41 22.24 -0.69
CA ALA A 40 12.06 21.71 -0.87
C ALA A 40 10.98 22.75 -0.56
N ARG A 41 10.08 23.00 -1.50
CA ARG A 41 9.01 24.01 -1.38
C ARG A 41 7.68 23.39 -0.97
N ASN A 42 7.54 22.07 -1.13
CA ASN A 42 6.34 21.30 -0.87
C ASN A 42 6.69 19.85 -0.52
N SER A 43 5.67 19.06 -0.17
CA SER A 43 5.85 17.66 0.21
C SER A 43 6.35 16.76 -0.94
N ALA A 44 6.09 17.12 -2.19
CA ALA A 44 6.53 16.34 -3.34
C ALA A 44 8.04 16.53 -3.59
N ASP A 45 8.54 17.78 -3.50
CA ASP A 45 9.98 18.07 -3.58
C ASP A 45 10.73 17.30 -2.49
N LEU A 46 10.18 17.31 -1.27
CA LEU A 46 10.75 16.57 -0.14
C LEU A 46 10.72 15.05 -0.37
N GLY A 47 9.61 14.54 -0.87
CA GLY A 47 9.46 13.12 -1.26
C GLY A 47 10.47 12.70 -2.32
N PHE A 48 10.71 13.57 -3.31
CA PHE A 48 11.71 13.33 -4.35
C PHE A 48 13.14 13.32 -3.80
N ALA A 49 13.46 14.21 -2.87
CA ALA A 49 14.78 14.22 -2.21
C ALA A 49 15.03 12.91 -1.43
N TYR A 50 14.02 12.41 -0.71
CA TYR A 50 14.10 11.10 -0.06
C TYR A 50 14.26 9.96 -1.06
N PHE A 51 13.50 10.01 -2.15
CA PHE A 51 13.59 9.01 -3.21
C PHE A 51 14.98 8.95 -3.84
N GLN A 52 15.55 10.09 -4.22
CA GLN A 52 16.90 10.12 -4.79
C GLN A 52 17.96 9.66 -3.78
N SER A 53 17.83 10.04 -2.52
CA SER A 53 18.75 9.57 -1.46
C SER A 53 18.67 8.05 -1.29
N TYR A 54 17.47 7.47 -1.39
CA TYR A 54 17.29 6.03 -1.41
C TYR A 54 18.02 5.38 -2.60
N LEU A 55 17.89 5.94 -3.82
CA LEU A 55 18.56 5.42 -5.00
C LEU A 55 20.10 5.42 -4.85
N VAL A 56 20.66 6.44 -4.21
CA VAL A 56 22.11 6.50 -3.92
C VAL A 56 22.52 5.41 -2.93
N VAL A 57 21.73 5.18 -1.89
CA VAL A 57 21.97 4.08 -0.93
C VAL A 57 21.89 2.72 -1.63
N ASP A 58 20.92 2.54 -2.52
CA ASP A 58 20.74 1.31 -3.30
C ASP A 58 21.92 1.07 -4.25
N TYR A 59 22.36 2.10 -4.95
CA TYR A 59 23.54 2.07 -5.80
C TYR A 59 24.82 1.68 -5.03
N ILE A 60 25.04 2.28 -3.86
CA ILE A 60 26.19 1.93 -3.00
C ILE A 60 26.10 0.46 -2.59
N SER A 61 24.95 0.05 -2.11
CA SER A 61 24.75 -1.33 -1.62
C SER A 61 25.00 -2.37 -2.70
N GLU A 62 24.50 -2.15 -3.92
CA GLU A 62 24.64 -3.09 -5.03
C GLU A 62 26.05 -3.12 -5.63
N ASN A 63 26.70 -1.96 -5.78
CA ASN A 63 27.96 -1.87 -6.51
C ASN A 63 29.21 -1.90 -5.63
N TYR A 64 29.06 -1.53 -4.34
CA TYR A 64 30.19 -1.45 -3.41
C TYR A 64 29.99 -2.29 -2.15
N GLY A 65 28.77 -2.76 -1.90
CA GLY A 65 28.40 -3.53 -0.72
C GLY A 65 28.00 -2.65 0.48
N PHE A 66 27.19 -3.23 1.37
CA PHE A 66 26.65 -2.56 2.56
C PHE A 66 27.76 -2.07 3.52
N ASP A 67 28.87 -2.78 3.61
CA ASP A 67 30.00 -2.38 4.45
C ASP A 67 30.56 -1.00 4.05
N LYS A 68 30.58 -0.68 2.76
CA LYS A 68 30.99 0.62 2.25
C LYS A 68 29.99 1.74 2.60
N LEU A 69 28.71 1.44 2.63
CA LEU A 69 27.70 2.37 3.14
C LEU A 69 27.93 2.67 4.61
N VAL A 70 28.17 1.64 5.43
CA VAL A 70 28.49 1.80 6.86
C VAL A 70 29.79 2.59 7.06
N GLU A 71 30.81 2.35 6.24
CA GLU A 71 32.07 3.10 6.26
C GLU A 71 31.85 4.59 5.94
N LEU A 72 31.05 4.89 4.90
CA LEU A 72 30.68 6.27 4.55
C LEU A 72 29.95 6.97 5.71
N VAL A 73 28.94 6.32 6.31
CA VAL A 73 28.20 6.89 7.45
C VAL A 73 29.13 7.19 8.62
N LYS A 74 30.12 6.34 8.92
CA LYS A 74 31.11 6.60 9.98
C LYS A 74 31.98 7.81 9.70
N GLN A 75 32.22 8.17 8.44
CA GLN A 75 33.00 9.36 8.08
C GLN A 75 32.29 10.68 8.48
N TYR A 76 30.95 10.65 8.62
CA TYR A 76 30.20 11.83 9.09
C TYR A 76 30.41 12.15 10.58
N ALA A 77 31.07 11.27 11.35
CA ALA A 77 31.53 11.58 12.69
C ALA A 77 32.73 12.58 12.70
N PHE A 78 33.35 12.80 11.56
CA PHE A 78 34.48 13.70 11.40
C PHE A 78 34.12 14.95 10.62
N ILE A 79 34.75 16.10 10.94
CA ILE A 79 34.58 17.35 10.18
C ILE A 79 35.43 17.26 8.90
N LYS A 80 34.76 16.91 7.79
CA LYS A 80 35.34 16.76 6.44
C LYS A 80 34.36 17.22 5.39
N GLU A 81 34.87 17.54 4.20
CA GLU A 81 34.02 17.76 3.02
C GLU A 81 33.55 16.42 2.42
N ASP A 82 32.40 16.43 1.74
CA ASP A 82 31.86 15.21 1.13
C ASP A 82 32.80 14.64 0.07
N SER A 83 33.50 15.48 -0.67
CA SER A 83 34.53 15.07 -1.62
C SER A 83 35.66 14.24 -0.99
N GLU A 84 36.09 14.59 0.22
CA GLU A 84 37.09 13.84 0.97
C GLU A 84 36.55 12.51 1.46
N ARG A 85 35.31 12.49 1.98
CA ARG A 85 34.63 11.25 2.44
C ARG A 85 34.49 10.25 1.33
N PHE A 86 34.01 10.67 0.15
CA PHE A 86 33.82 9.80 -0.99
C PHE A 86 35.16 9.28 -1.53
N SER A 87 36.17 10.14 -1.60
CA SER A 87 37.50 9.72 -2.03
C SER A 87 38.12 8.68 -1.09
N GLU A 88 37.97 8.85 0.22
CA GLU A 88 38.49 7.87 1.21
C GLU A 88 37.76 6.53 1.17
N VAL A 89 36.44 6.53 1.02
CA VAL A 89 35.61 5.31 1.10
C VAL A 89 35.62 4.55 -0.23
N PHE A 90 35.44 5.26 -1.35
CA PHE A 90 35.25 4.64 -2.66
C PHE A 90 36.46 4.73 -3.57
N ASN A 91 37.48 5.53 -3.20
CA ASN A 91 38.64 5.86 -4.03
C ASN A 91 38.24 6.50 -5.37
N LEU A 92 37.19 7.33 -5.35
CA LEU A 92 36.63 8.06 -6.48
C LEU A 92 36.39 9.52 -6.08
N SER A 93 36.47 10.44 -7.03
CA SER A 93 35.92 11.77 -6.86
C SER A 93 34.39 11.73 -6.84
N LEU A 94 33.74 12.76 -6.27
CA LEU A 94 32.26 12.85 -6.31
C LEU A 94 31.71 12.86 -7.74
N ASP A 95 32.41 13.50 -8.69
CA ASP A 95 31.99 13.54 -10.09
C ASP A 95 32.12 12.15 -10.76
N GLU A 96 33.12 11.36 -10.39
CA GLU A 96 33.26 9.97 -10.89
C GLU A 96 32.18 9.08 -10.29
N PHE A 97 31.88 9.26 -9.01
CA PHE A 97 30.80 8.54 -8.34
C PHE A 97 29.43 8.89 -8.96
N ASP A 98 29.13 10.19 -9.16
CA ASP A 98 27.88 10.66 -9.76
C ASP A 98 27.71 10.10 -11.20
N ARG A 99 28.78 10.10 -12.00
CA ARG A 99 28.72 9.48 -13.33
C ARG A 99 28.39 7.99 -13.27
N GLY A 100 28.98 7.27 -12.34
CA GLY A 100 28.67 5.85 -12.13
C GLY A 100 27.22 5.64 -11.68
N PHE A 101 26.74 6.49 -10.77
CA PHE A 101 25.36 6.48 -10.32
C PHE A 101 24.38 6.74 -11.47
N ARG A 102 24.61 7.75 -12.31
CA ARG A 102 23.75 8.04 -13.48
C ARG A 102 23.73 6.91 -14.48
N LEU A 103 24.86 6.29 -14.79
CA LEU A 103 24.91 5.11 -15.66
C LEU A 103 24.10 3.93 -15.07
N TRP A 104 24.15 3.73 -13.77
CA TRP A 104 23.35 2.71 -13.09
C TRP A 104 21.84 3.04 -13.14
N ILE A 105 21.47 4.33 -13.02
CA ILE A 105 20.08 4.79 -13.22
C ILE A 105 19.63 4.51 -14.66
N ASP A 106 20.43 4.86 -15.66
CA ASP A 106 20.09 4.62 -17.07
C ASP A 106 19.81 3.15 -17.36
N GLN A 107 20.65 2.25 -16.81
CA GLN A 107 20.43 0.80 -16.93
C GLN A 107 19.10 0.37 -16.28
N ARG A 108 18.79 0.87 -15.10
CA ARG A 108 17.51 0.57 -14.43
C ARG A 108 16.29 1.11 -15.20
N VAL A 109 16.38 2.30 -15.78
CA VAL A 109 15.34 2.85 -16.64
C VAL A 109 15.12 1.98 -17.87
N GLU A 110 16.21 1.49 -18.50
CA GLU A 110 16.12 0.53 -19.59
C GLU A 110 15.46 -0.79 -19.18
N GLU A 111 15.82 -1.32 -18.00
CA GLU A 111 15.23 -2.55 -17.44
C GLU A 111 13.74 -2.40 -17.14
N ILE A 112 13.32 -1.26 -16.58
CA ILE A 112 11.91 -0.96 -16.30
C ILE A 112 11.12 -0.91 -17.59
N ASN A 113 11.72 -0.41 -18.68
CA ASN A 113 11.15 -0.43 -20.03
C ASN A 113 9.75 0.20 -20.14
N LEU A 114 9.49 1.25 -19.35
CA LEU A 114 8.27 2.02 -19.42
C LEU A 114 8.39 3.19 -20.39
N TYR A 115 7.27 3.56 -20.97
CA TYR A 115 7.11 4.80 -21.73
C TYR A 115 6.31 5.81 -20.91
N VAL A 116 6.82 7.05 -20.84
CA VAL A 116 6.14 8.19 -20.22
C VAL A 116 5.79 9.19 -21.32
N HIS A 117 4.49 9.42 -21.51
CA HIS A 117 4.03 10.38 -22.52
C HIS A 117 4.28 11.80 -22.04
N SER A 118 4.55 12.73 -22.98
CA SER A 118 4.84 14.14 -22.67
C SER A 118 3.70 14.86 -21.91
N GLU A 119 2.45 14.44 -22.10
CA GLU A 119 1.30 14.97 -21.37
C GLU A 119 1.24 14.54 -19.89
N ASP A 120 1.94 13.48 -19.54
CA ASP A 120 2.05 13.01 -18.15
C ASP A 120 3.19 13.72 -17.41
N MET A 121 3.97 14.57 -18.12
CA MET A 121 5.00 15.40 -17.54
C MET A 121 4.38 16.59 -16.81
N PRO A 122 4.84 16.95 -15.59
CA PRO A 122 4.36 18.13 -14.90
C PRO A 122 4.74 19.39 -15.68
N ASP A 123 3.79 20.30 -15.82
CA ASP A 123 4.00 21.60 -16.47
C ASP A 123 5.03 22.41 -15.67
N GLU A 124 6.06 22.95 -16.32
CA GLU A 124 7.13 23.73 -15.66
C GLU A 124 6.62 25.01 -14.95
N GLY A 125 5.33 25.38 -15.16
CA GLY A 125 4.73 26.64 -14.71
C GLY A 125 4.05 26.61 -13.33
N ASP A 126 3.61 25.48 -12.85
CA ASP A 126 2.84 25.39 -11.61
C ASP A 126 3.65 24.70 -10.51
N GLY A 127 4.26 25.49 -9.62
CA GLY A 127 5.03 25.05 -8.44
C GLY A 127 4.22 24.27 -7.40
N HIS A 128 3.22 23.52 -7.82
CA HIS A 128 2.45 22.59 -7.03
C HIS A 128 2.82 21.17 -7.46
N GLY A 129 3.87 20.67 -6.83
CA GLY A 129 4.23 19.25 -6.88
C GLY A 129 3.01 18.42 -6.52
N HIS A 130 2.56 17.68 -7.47
CA HIS A 130 1.55 16.66 -7.23
C HIS A 130 2.26 15.34 -6.97
N GLY A 131 2.09 14.89 -5.75
CA GLY A 131 1.64 13.53 -5.57
C GLY A 131 0.55 13.29 -6.62
N ILE A 132 0.61 12.16 -7.34
CA ILE A 132 -0.26 11.74 -8.43
C ILE A 132 -1.59 12.47 -8.32
N ARG A 133 -1.94 13.26 -9.34
CA ARG A 133 -3.20 14.03 -9.36
C ARG A 133 -4.35 13.03 -9.22
N GLU A 134 -4.78 12.75 -7.99
CA GLU A 134 -6.06 12.07 -7.72
C GLU A 134 -7.24 12.76 -8.42
N ASN A 135 -7.06 14.03 -8.79
CA ASN A 135 -8.04 14.83 -9.51
C ASN A 135 -7.89 14.81 -11.04
N SER A 136 -6.75 14.38 -11.60
CA SER A 136 -6.60 14.46 -13.05
C SER A 136 -7.56 13.56 -13.81
N SER A 137 -7.79 12.33 -13.34
CA SER A 137 -8.73 11.41 -13.99
C SER A 137 -10.21 11.84 -13.81
N ALA A 138 -10.57 12.42 -12.67
CA ALA A 138 -11.92 12.96 -12.45
C ALA A 138 -12.15 14.25 -13.24
N ILE A 139 -11.19 15.17 -13.26
CA ILE A 139 -11.27 16.41 -14.02
C ILE A 139 -11.23 16.14 -15.54
N LEU A 140 -10.39 15.21 -16.01
CA LEU A 140 -10.37 14.79 -17.40
C LEU A 140 -11.65 14.06 -17.79
N ALA A 141 -12.24 13.25 -16.92
CA ALA A 141 -13.54 12.61 -17.15
C ALA A 141 -14.70 13.63 -17.19
N GLU A 142 -14.60 14.74 -16.46
CA GLU A 142 -15.55 15.87 -16.55
C GLU A 142 -15.32 16.73 -17.79
N LEU A 143 -14.07 16.94 -18.22
CA LEU A 143 -13.72 17.79 -19.37
C LEU A 143 -13.85 17.08 -20.72
N TYR A 144 -13.68 15.76 -20.75
CA TYR A 144 -13.79 14.95 -21.96
C TYR A 144 -14.95 13.98 -21.83
N ASN A 145 -15.84 13.97 -22.82
CA ASN A 145 -16.75 12.85 -23.02
C ASN A 145 -15.92 11.55 -23.02
N ASN A 146 -16.35 10.54 -22.28
CA ASN A 146 -15.67 9.23 -22.16
C ASN A 146 -15.20 8.65 -23.52
N ALA A 147 -15.93 8.93 -24.58
CA ALA A 147 -15.57 8.50 -25.95
C ALA A 147 -14.28 9.17 -26.44
N SER A 148 -14.10 10.47 -26.20
CA SER A 148 -12.90 11.21 -26.59
C SER A 148 -11.69 10.74 -25.77
N LEU A 149 -11.88 10.51 -24.46
CA LEU A 149 -10.81 10.02 -23.59
C LEU A 149 -10.36 8.61 -24.02
N LYS A 150 -11.29 7.71 -24.29
CA LYS A 150 -10.96 6.37 -24.79
C LYS A 150 -10.21 6.42 -26.13
N GLN A 151 -10.65 7.28 -27.05
CA GLN A 151 -9.97 7.44 -28.32
C GLN A 151 -8.55 7.98 -28.13
N HIS A 152 -8.37 8.97 -27.26
CA HIS A 152 -7.07 9.54 -26.95
C HIS A 152 -6.14 8.49 -26.31
N MET A 153 -6.61 7.73 -25.31
CA MET A 153 -5.79 6.67 -24.71
C MET A 153 -5.42 5.58 -25.70
N ARG A 154 -6.34 5.19 -26.59
CA ARG A 154 -6.04 4.23 -27.66
C ARG A 154 -4.99 4.76 -28.62
N SER A 155 -5.05 6.05 -29.01
CA SER A 155 -4.02 6.68 -29.87
C SER A 155 -2.65 6.63 -29.21
N ARG A 156 -2.55 6.93 -27.90
CA ARG A 156 -1.30 6.83 -27.14
C ARG A 156 -0.76 5.39 -27.08
N ILE A 157 -1.65 4.41 -26.90
CA ILE A 157 -1.27 2.98 -26.92
C ILE A 157 -0.78 2.57 -28.33
N ASP A 158 -1.43 3.04 -29.40
CA ASP A 158 -1.00 2.79 -30.77
C ASP A 158 0.37 3.41 -31.08
N GLU A 159 0.68 4.57 -30.49
CA GLU A 159 1.99 5.21 -30.58
C GLU A 159 3.06 4.43 -29.80
N ASN A 160 2.72 3.96 -28.60
CA ASN A 160 3.61 3.15 -27.79
C ASN A 160 2.84 2.19 -26.86
N GLU A 161 2.90 0.90 -27.17
CA GLU A 161 2.23 -0.15 -26.39
C GLU A 161 2.74 -0.31 -24.94
N ARG A 162 3.82 0.40 -24.57
CA ARG A 162 4.40 0.44 -23.21
C ARG A 162 3.93 1.65 -22.40
N ASP A 163 2.93 2.37 -22.87
CA ASP A 163 2.33 3.48 -22.14
C ASP A 163 1.44 2.96 -20.99
N PHE A 164 2.05 2.81 -19.83
CA PHE A 164 1.38 2.36 -18.61
C PHE A 164 0.16 3.21 -18.27
N GLN A 165 0.32 4.54 -18.32
CA GLN A 165 -0.74 5.47 -17.94
C GLN A 165 -1.95 5.39 -18.89
N ALA A 166 -1.69 5.27 -20.19
CA ALA A 166 -2.76 5.12 -21.16
C ALA A 166 -3.54 3.81 -20.95
N HIS A 167 -2.85 2.69 -20.69
CA HIS A 167 -3.48 1.43 -20.37
C HIS A 167 -4.31 1.50 -19.08
N LEU A 168 -3.75 2.07 -18.00
CA LEU A 168 -4.45 2.22 -16.72
C LEU A 168 -5.70 3.08 -16.87
N GLN A 169 -5.59 4.25 -17.49
CA GLN A 169 -6.71 5.17 -17.67
C GLN A 169 -7.80 4.58 -18.58
N LEU A 170 -7.41 3.92 -19.68
CA LEU A 170 -8.36 3.22 -20.54
C LEU A 170 -9.13 2.14 -19.77
N GLY A 171 -8.42 1.33 -19.00
CA GLY A 171 -9.02 0.28 -18.18
C GLY A 171 -10.01 0.82 -17.15
N ILE A 172 -9.68 1.93 -16.48
CA ILE A 172 -10.57 2.58 -15.50
C ILE A 172 -11.85 3.12 -16.17
N VAL A 173 -11.71 3.75 -17.34
CA VAL A 173 -12.89 4.29 -18.07
C VAL A 173 -13.78 3.15 -18.52
N LEU A 174 -13.21 2.08 -19.07
CA LEU A 174 -13.97 0.90 -19.51
C LEU A 174 -14.65 0.19 -18.32
N PHE A 175 -14.00 0.12 -17.16
CA PHE A 175 -14.60 -0.39 -15.93
C PHE A 175 -15.84 0.42 -15.51
N LYS A 176 -15.75 1.76 -15.54
CA LYS A 176 -16.88 2.65 -15.24
C LYS A 176 -18.05 2.49 -16.21
N GLU A 177 -17.77 2.09 -17.46
CA GLU A 177 -18.78 1.80 -18.48
C GLU A 177 -19.27 0.34 -18.43
N GLU A 178 -18.82 -0.45 -17.44
CA GLU A 178 -19.13 -1.87 -17.28
C GLU A 178 -18.68 -2.75 -18.47
N ASN A 179 -17.77 -2.25 -19.30
CA ASN A 179 -17.13 -3.04 -20.34
C ASN A 179 -15.95 -3.84 -19.76
N PHE A 180 -16.26 -4.81 -18.92
CA PHE A 180 -15.26 -5.55 -18.14
C PHE A 180 -14.28 -6.34 -19.01
N THR A 181 -14.70 -6.80 -20.18
CA THR A 181 -13.83 -7.59 -21.08
C THR A 181 -12.64 -6.76 -21.56
N GLU A 182 -12.91 -5.56 -22.12
CA GLU A 182 -11.84 -4.68 -22.59
C GLU A 182 -11.08 -4.04 -21.41
N ALA A 183 -11.79 -3.74 -20.30
CA ALA A 183 -11.16 -3.20 -19.09
C ALA A 183 -10.07 -4.12 -18.55
N LYS A 184 -10.37 -5.43 -18.44
CA LYS A 184 -9.38 -6.43 -17.98
C LYS A 184 -8.15 -6.46 -18.88
N ILE A 185 -8.31 -6.47 -20.19
CA ILE A 185 -7.17 -6.47 -21.15
C ILE A 185 -6.25 -5.26 -20.89
N SER A 186 -6.82 -4.07 -20.75
CA SER A 186 -6.05 -2.83 -20.54
C SER A 186 -5.38 -2.83 -19.16
N LEU A 187 -6.09 -3.25 -18.10
CA LEU A 187 -5.59 -3.27 -16.73
C LEU A 187 -4.52 -4.36 -16.53
N GLU A 188 -4.70 -5.55 -17.11
CA GLU A 188 -3.69 -6.61 -17.08
C GLU A 188 -2.42 -6.19 -17.81
N ARG A 189 -2.56 -5.44 -18.92
CA ARG A 189 -1.40 -4.88 -19.61
C ARG A 189 -0.72 -3.81 -18.75
N ALA A 190 -1.47 -2.89 -18.11
CA ALA A 190 -0.92 -1.94 -17.17
C ALA A 190 -0.18 -2.65 -16.02
N TYR A 191 -0.79 -3.67 -15.42
CA TYR A 191 -0.14 -4.46 -14.38
C TYR A 191 1.15 -5.12 -14.88
N ALA A 192 1.13 -5.71 -16.07
CA ALA A 192 2.33 -6.35 -16.64
C ALA A 192 3.46 -5.35 -16.91
N LEU A 193 3.14 -4.11 -17.25
CA LEU A 193 4.12 -3.03 -17.44
C LEU A 193 4.72 -2.54 -16.12
N LEU A 194 3.91 -2.44 -15.06
CA LEU A 194 4.36 -1.94 -13.76
C LEU A 194 3.68 -2.70 -12.61
N PRO A 195 4.12 -3.95 -12.31
CA PRO A 195 3.50 -4.77 -11.26
C PRO A 195 3.56 -4.14 -9.85
N ALA A 196 4.62 -3.37 -9.58
CA ALA A 196 4.83 -2.72 -8.29
C ALA A 196 4.16 -1.34 -8.15
N TYR A 197 3.20 -1.01 -9.01
CA TYR A 197 2.51 0.28 -8.93
C TYR A 197 1.63 0.38 -7.68
N THR A 198 1.90 1.40 -6.85
CA THR A 198 1.20 1.66 -5.59
C THR A 198 0.28 2.89 -5.64
N GLY A 199 0.13 3.52 -6.82
CA GLY A 199 -0.81 4.62 -6.99
C GLY A 199 -2.27 4.17 -6.89
N TYR A 200 -3.18 5.11 -6.63
CA TYR A 200 -4.60 4.84 -6.48
C TYR A 200 -5.41 5.55 -7.58
N PRO A 201 -6.31 4.84 -8.25
CA PRO A 201 -6.51 3.39 -8.21
C PRO A 201 -5.39 2.63 -8.94
N SER A 202 -5.02 1.46 -8.42
CA SER A 202 -4.05 0.59 -9.08
C SER A 202 -4.72 -0.40 -10.03
N PRO A 203 -4.01 -0.97 -11.02
CA PRO A 203 -4.56 -2.02 -11.88
C PRO A 203 -5.12 -3.20 -11.08
N ALA A 204 -4.41 -3.65 -10.05
CA ALA A 204 -4.82 -4.77 -9.21
C ALA A 204 -6.12 -4.49 -8.45
N LEU A 205 -6.29 -3.28 -7.91
CA LEU A 205 -7.53 -2.88 -7.24
C LEU A 205 -8.72 -2.90 -8.21
N VAL A 206 -8.57 -2.31 -9.40
CA VAL A 206 -9.69 -2.26 -10.36
C VAL A 206 -10.02 -3.65 -10.90
N LEU A 207 -9.01 -4.50 -11.12
CA LEU A 207 -9.24 -5.90 -11.51
C LEU A 207 -9.98 -6.68 -10.42
N SER A 208 -9.63 -6.52 -9.14
CA SER A 208 -10.37 -7.16 -8.05
C SER A 208 -11.84 -6.73 -8.02
N GLN A 209 -12.12 -5.43 -8.24
CA GLN A 209 -13.49 -4.91 -8.32
C GLN A 209 -14.27 -5.43 -9.53
N ILE A 210 -13.61 -5.65 -10.67
CA ILE A 210 -14.25 -6.28 -11.83
C ILE A 210 -14.66 -7.71 -11.47
N TYR A 211 -13.75 -8.50 -10.89
CA TYR A 211 -14.04 -9.89 -10.53
C TYR A 211 -15.08 -10.01 -9.41
N GLU A 212 -15.15 -9.03 -8.49
CA GLU A 212 -16.26 -8.94 -7.55
C GLU A 212 -17.60 -8.78 -8.26
N LYS A 213 -17.71 -7.87 -9.24
CA LYS A 213 -18.93 -7.66 -10.04
C LYS A 213 -19.29 -8.85 -10.92
N GLU A 214 -18.32 -9.63 -11.34
CA GLU A 214 -18.50 -10.89 -12.08
C GLU A 214 -18.79 -12.09 -11.15
N GLU A 215 -18.88 -11.87 -9.83
CA GLU A 215 -19.06 -12.92 -8.79
C GLU A 215 -17.97 -14.00 -8.82
N ASN A 216 -16.79 -13.67 -9.34
CA ASN A 216 -15.64 -14.56 -9.38
C ASN A 216 -14.75 -14.33 -8.15
N ARG A 217 -15.15 -14.93 -7.03
CA ARG A 217 -14.49 -14.78 -5.73
C ARG A 217 -13.01 -15.18 -5.76
N GLU A 218 -12.68 -16.27 -6.44
CA GLU A 218 -11.30 -16.75 -6.52
C GLU A 218 -10.37 -15.72 -7.18
N ALA A 219 -10.74 -15.20 -8.34
CA ALA A 219 -9.96 -14.20 -9.03
C ALA A 219 -9.92 -12.86 -8.26
N GLN A 220 -11.03 -12.47 -7.62
CA GLN A 220 -11.06 -11.31 -6.74
C GLN A 220 -9.99 -11.41 -5.67
N LEU A 221 -9.95 -12.50 -4.90
CA LEU A 221 -9.00 -12.69 -3.80
C LEU A 221 -7.56 -12.73 -4.31
N GLN A 222 -7.28 -13.36 -5.46
CA GLN A 222 -5.94 -13.35 -6.06
C GLN A 222 -5.45 -11.92 -6.35
N TRP A 223 -6.30 -11.05 -6.91
CA TRP A 223 -5.91 -9.67 -7.19
C TRP A 223 -5.79 -8.81 -5.93
N LEU A 224 -6.56 -9.09 -4.87
CA LEU A 224 -6.39 -8.45 -3.57
C LEU A 224 -5.09 -8.89 -2.88
N GLU A 225 -4.68 -10.15 -2.99
CA GLU A 225 -3.36 -10.61 -2.51
C GLU A 225 -2.23 -9.85 -3.22
N ILE A 226 -2.27 -9.77 -4.55
CA ILE A 226 -1.31 -8.99 -5.35
C ILE A 226 -1.29 -7.51 -4.93
N LEU A 227 -2.46 -6.92 -4.68
CA LEU A 227 -2.57 -5.55 -4.20
C LEU A 227 -1.85 -5.37 -2.86
N LEU A 228 -2.09 -6.25 -1.89
CA LEU A 228 -1.49 -6.17 -0.56
C LEU A 228 0.01 -6.48 -0.51
N GLU A 229 0.57 -7.17 -1.50
CA GLU A 229 2.02 -7.32 -1.62
C GLU A 229 2.71 -5.97 -1.81
N ASN A 230 2.06 -5.04 -2.52
CA ASN A 230 2.60 -3.73 -2.88
C ASN A 230 2.10 -2.59 -1.98
N LEU A 231 0.84 -2.65 -1.53
CA LEU A 231 0.18 -1.61 -0.72
C LEU A 231 0.09 -2.03 0.74
N GLN A 232 0.79 -1.28 1.62
CA GLN A 232 0.80 -1.58 3.06
C GLN A 232 -0.48 -1.18 3.78
N HIS A 233 -1.14 -0.16 3.29
CA HIS A 233 -2.16 0.57 4.03
C HIS A 233 -3.57 0.36 3.45
N ASP A 234 -3.81 -0.75 2.76
CA ASP A 234 -5.14 -1.09 2.27
C ASP A 234 -5.86 -1.95 3.31
N TYR A 235 -6.60 -1.26 4.19
CA TYR A 235 -7.38 -1.88 5.25
C TYR A 235 -8.47 -2.81 4.71
N ASP A 236 -9.23 -2.33 3.73
CA ASP A 236 -10.42 -3.03 3.24
C ASP A 236 -10.03 -4.34 2.53
N SER A 237 -8.98 -4.32 1.73
CA SER A 237 -8.45 -5.56 1.12
C SER A 237 -7.94 -6.55 2.16
N ALA A 238 -7.26 -6.08 3.21
CA ALA A 238 -6.80 -6.93 4.29
C ALA A 238 -7.97 -7.61 5.03
N MET A 239 -9.06 -6.86 5.28
CA MET A 239 -10.26 -7.41 5.92
C MET A 239 -10.99 -8.44 5.05
N ILE A 240 -11.13 -8.19 3.74
CA ILE A 240 -11.73 -9.14 2.80
C ILE A 240 -10.95 -10.44 2.75
N LEU A 241 -9.62 -10.36 2.70
CA LEU A 241 -8.74 -11.53 2.68
C LEU A 241 -8.72 -12.27 4.02
N ALA A 242 -8.78 -11.54 5.15
CA ALA A 242 -8.86 -12.14 6.48
C ALA A 242 -10.15 -12.94 6.67
N ASP A 243 -11.28 -12.37 6.25
CA ASP A 243 -12.59 -13.03 6.34
C ASP A 243 -12.63 -14.28 5.45
N ALA A 244 -12.19 -14.17 4.20
CA ALA A 244 -12.11 -15.31 3.29
C ALA A 244 -11.20 -16.43 3.84
N ALA A 245 -10.04 -16.09 4.35
CA ALA A 245 -9.12 -17.06 4.96
C ALA A 245 -9.72 -17.74 6.19
N LEU A 246 -10.51 -17.01 7.00
CA LEU A 246 -11.22 -17.57 8.16
C LEU A 246 -12.33 -18.56 7.72
N GLU A 247 -13.08 -18.22 6.68
CA GLU A 247 -14.10 -19.10 6.08
C GLU A 247 -13.48 -20.41 5.58
N GLU A 248 -12.30 -20.32 4.94
CA GLU A 248 -11.55 -21.48 4.45
C GLU A 248 -10.85 -22.29 5.57
N GLY A 249 -10.81 -21.76 6.79
CA GLY A 249 -10.08 -22.36 7.91
C GLY A 249 -8.56 -22.22 7.81
N ASN A 250 -8.07 -21.29 6.99
CA ASN A 250 -6.65 -20.99 6.88
C ASN A 250 -6.23 -19.97 7.96
N PHE A 251 -6.03 -20.48 9.18
CA PHE A 251 -5.79 -19.64 10.34
C PHE A 251 -4.45 -18.85 10.31
N GLU A 252 -3.46 -19.34 9.57
CA GLU A 252 -2.21 -18.61 9.38
C GLU A 252 -2.42 -17.35 8.53
N LYS A 253 -3.08 -17.48 7.37
CA LYS A 253 -3.44 -16.33 6.55
C LYS A 253 -4.41 -15.39 7.26
N THR A 254 -5.38 -15.94 8.01
CA THR A 254 -6.32 -15.13 8.80
C THR A 254 -5.58 -14.22 9.77
N ALA A 255 -4.68 -14.78 10.60
CA ALA A 255 -3.89 -14.01 11.54
C ALA A 255 -3.03 -12.94 10.83
N TYR A 256 -2.37 -13.32 9.74
CA TYR A 256 -1.55 -12.40 8.96
C TYR A 256 -2.34 -11.18 8.45
N TYR A 257 -3.52 -11.40 7.85
CA TYR A 257 -4.32 -10.30 7.30
C TYR A 257 -4.99 -9.45 8.39
N ILE A 258 -5.42 -10.06 9.50
CA ILE A 258 -5.91 -9.31 10.67
C ILE A 258 -4.82 -8.38 11.21
N ASP A 259 -3.60 -8.89 11.39
CA ASP A 259 -2.48 -8.06 11.87
C ASP A 259 -2.17 -6.93 10.91
N ARG A 260 -2.29 -7.15 9.59
CA ARG A 260 -2.16 -6.10 8.57
C ARG A 260 -3.22 -5.01 8.73
N ALA A 261 -4.49 -5.39 8.89
CA ALA A 261 -5.59 -4.44 9.10
C ALA A 261 -5.41 -3.62 10.40
N ILE A 262 -5.02 -4.27 11.50
CA ILE A 262 -4.74 -3.59 12.78
C ILE A 262 -3.58 -2.58 12.65
N GLN A 263 -2.54 -2.90 11.87
CA GLN A 263 -1.43 -1.95 11.63
C GLN A 263 -1.88 -0.68 10.89
N VAL A 264 -2.93 -0.77 10.08
CA VAL A 264 -3.48 0.38 9.36
C VAL A 264 -4.39 1.21 10.27
N ASP A 265 -5.35 0.58 10.91
CA ASP A 265 -6.27 1.26 11.83
C ASP A 265 -6.67 0.33 13.00
N PRO A 266 -6.00 0.48 14.16
CA PRO A 266 -6.26 -0.33 15.35
C PRO A 266 -7.53 0.07 16.12
N TYR A 267 -8.28 1.08 15.67
CA TYR A 267 -9.45 1.58 16.38
C TYR A 267 -10.78 1.21 15.71
N ARG A 268 -10.74 0.49 14.61
CA ARG A 268 -11.95 0.01 13.95
C ARG A 268 -12.49 -1.24 14.66
N SER A 269 -13.79 -1.24 14.93
CA SER A 269 -14.46 -2.36 15.62
C SER A 269 -14.51 -3.64 14.79
N ASP A 270 -14.65 -3.53 13.46
CA ASP A 270 -14.80 -4.67 12.56
C ASP A 270 -13.57 -5.63 12.58
N VAL A 271 -12.34 -5.10 12.67
CA VAL A 271 -11.14 -5.95 12.76
C VAL A 271 -11.07 -6.68 14.10
N HIS A 272 -11.49 -6.05 15.20
CA HIS A 272 -11.54 -6.68 16.52
C HIS A 272 -12.65 -7.73 16.61
N GLU A 273 -13.79 -7.50 15.95
CA GLU A 273 -14.84 -8.52 15.80
C GLU A 273 -14.33 -9.74 15.05
N LEU A 274 -13.65 -9.54 13.90
CA LEU A 274 -13.08 -10.63 13.13
C LEU A 274 -12.00 -11.37 13.92
N LYS A 275 -11.17 -10.65 14.68
CA LYS A 275 -10.12 -11.25 15.53
C LYS A 275 -10.70 -12.04 16.70
N ALA A 276 -11.78 -11.57 17.30
CA ALA A 276 -12.50 -12.34 18.33
C ALA A 276 -13.11 -13.63 17.74
N LEU A 277 -13.70 -13.54 16.53
CA LEU A 277 -14.23 -14.71 15.82
C LEU A 277 -13.11 -15.71 15.44
N TYR A 278 -11.98 -15.20 14.99
CA TYR A 278 -10.77 -15.99 14.74
C TYR A 278 -10.33 -16.72 16.02
N ALA A 279 -10.24 -16.00 17.17
CA ALA A 279 -9.88 -16.57 18.46
C ALA A 279 -10.84 -17.71 18.88
N ASP A 280 -12.14 -17.54 18.65
CA ASP A 280 -13.14 -18.58 18.89
C ASP A 280 -12.91 -19.82 18.01
N ARG A 281 -12.54 -19.63 16.74
CA ARG A 281 -12.27 -20.75 15.81
C ARG A 281 -11.03 -21.55 16.15
N ILE A 282 -9.99 -20.91 16.73
CA ILE A 282 -8.77 -21.59 17.18
C ILE A 282 -8.84 -22.05 18.63
N ASN A 283 -9.99 -21.84 19.32
CA ASN A 283 -10.22 -22.11 20.73
C ASN A 283 -9.28 -21.37 21.69
N ASP A 284 -8.86 -20.15 21.33
CA ASP A 284 -8.08 -19.26 22.20
C ASP A 284 -9.03 -18.34 22.99
N SER A 285 -9.48 -18.81 24.14
CA SER A 285 -10.43 -18.09 24.99
C SER A 285 -9.84 -16.82 25.60
N ASP A 286 -8.52 -16.77 25.84
CA ASP A 286 -7.85 -15.57 26.39
C ASP A 286 -7.84 -14.45 25.33
N LEU A 287 -7.49 -14.79 24.10
CA LEU A 287 -7.53 -13.85 22.97
C LEU A 287 -8.95 -13.36 22.72
N ALA A 288 -9.95 -14.26 22.70
CA ALA A 288 -11.35 -13.90 22.52
C ALA A 288 -11.82 -12.88 23.56
N VAL A 289 -11.54 -13.13 24.85
CA VAL A 289 -11.85 -12.19 25.93
C VAL A 289 -11.18 -10.85 25.71
N THR A 290 -9.90 -10.84 25.34
CA THR A 290 -9.13 -9.62 25.09
C THR A 290 -9.78 -8.76 24.01
N GLU A 291 -10.14 -9.38 22.88
CA GLU A 291 -10.72 -8.64 21.75
C GLU A 291 -12.13 -8.14 22.06
N TYR A 292 -12.98 -8.92 22.76
CA TYR A 292 -14.28 -8.43 23.21
C TYR A 292 -14.16 -7.33 24.28
N GLU A 293 -13.15 -7.35 25.15
CA GLU A 293 -12.86 -6.24 26.07
C GLU A 293 -12.41 -4.97 25.32
N VAL A 294 -11.67 -5.11 24.21
CA VAL A 294 -11.32 -3.98 23.32
C VAL A 294 -12.58 -3.40 22.70
N LEU A 295 -13.43 -4.24 22.13
CA LEU A 295 -14.72 -3.83 21.54
C LEU A 295 -15.58 -3.03 22.53
N MET A 296 -15.58 -3.41 23.81
CA MET A 296 -16.30 -2.67 24.85
C MET A 296 -15.77 -1.26 25.13
N ARG A 297 -14.58 -0.92 24.64
CA ARG A 297 -13.97 0.41 24.77
C ARG A 297 -14.08 1.26 23.49
N LEU A 298 -14.42 0.62 22.38
CA LEU A 298 -14.70 1.27 21.12
C LEU A 298 -16.18 1.70 21.09
N GLU A 299 -16.61 2.31 20.02
CA GLU A 299 -18.00 2.74 19.85
C GLU A 299 -18.92 1.52 19.70
N ILE A 300 -19.81 1.30 20.67
CA ILE A 300 -20.71 0.15 20.70
C ILE A 300 -22.04 0.52 20.07
N ASN A 301 -22.36 -0.10 18.92
CA ASN A 301 -23.66 0.09 18.27
C ASN A 301 -24.79 -0.71 18.95
N ASP A 302 -24.49 -1.91 19.45
CA ASP A 302 -25.44 -2.79 20.17
C ASP A 302 -24.85 -3.26 21.51
N PRO A 303 -25.11 -2.55 22.61
CA PRO A 303 -24.57 -2.92 23.91
C PRO A 303 -25.12 -4.26 24.44
N VAL A 304 -26.32 -4.66 24.04
CA VAL A 304 -26.90 -5.95 24.49
C VAL A 304 -26.14 -7.12 23.88
N GLU A 305 -25.92 -7.07 22.57
CA GLU A 305 -25.14 -8.09 21.86
C GLU A 305 -23.68 -8.09 22.31
N ALA A 306 -23.06 -6.92 22.47
CA ALA A 306 -21.66 -6.79 22.88
C ALA A 306 -21.41 -7.39 24.27
N HIS A 307 -22.23 -7.06 25.26
CA HIS A 307 -22.13 -7.64 26.59
C HIS A 307 -22.42 -9.15 26.60
N THR A 308 -23.33 -9.62 25.75
CA THR A 308 -23.64 -11.07 25.65
C THR A 308 -22.45 -11.83 25.07
N LYS A 309 -21.84 -11.36 23.97
CA LYS A 309 -20.65 -11.97 23.36
C LYS A 309 -19.46 -12.00 24.35
N LEU A 310 -19.24 -10.89 25.07
CA LEU A 310 -18.20 -10.83 26.10
C LEU A 310 -18.47 -11.83 27.25
N ALA A 311 -19.73 -11.97 27.67
CA ALA A 311 -20.09 -12.94 28.70
C ALA A 311 -19.83 -14.38 28.23
N GLU A 312 -20.19 -14.74 27.02
CA GLU A 312 -19.87 -16.06 26.44
C GLU A 312 -18.36 -16.32 26.40
N ALA A 313 -17.58 -15.31 25.99
CA ALA A 313 -16.11 -15.41 25.99
C ALA A 313 -15.57 -15.65 27.42
N TYR A 314 -16.08 -14.93 28.41
CA TYR A 314 -15.71 -15.15 29.81
C TYR A 314 -16.09 -16.53 30.33
N LEU A 315 -17.26 -17.09 29.95
CA LEU A 315 -17.64 -18.45 30.34
C LEU A 315 -16.66 -19.47 29.76
N ARG A 316 -16.37 -19.38 28.44
CA ARG A 316 -15.39 -20.26 27.81
C ARG A 316 -14.00 -20.15 28.45
N ASN A 317 -13.65 -18.98 28.97
CA ASN A 317 -12.40 -18.73 29.69
C ASN A 317 -12.46 -19.10 31.17
N GLY A 318 -13.55 -19.67 31.67
CA GLY A 318 -13.71 -20.04 33.08
C GLY A 318 -13.93 -18.87 34.05
N GLN A 319 -14.19 -17.66 33.55
CA GLN A 319 -14.41 -16.45 34.37
C GLN A 319 -15.90 -16.21 34.64
N ALA A 320 -16.57 -17.17 35.24
CA ALA A 320 -18.02 -17.18 35.47
C ALA A 320 -18.56 -15.92 36.19
N ALA A 321 -17.80 -15.33 37.11
CA ALA A 321 -18.24 -14.12 37.81
C ALA A 321 -18.35 -12.90 36.88
N LYS A 322 -17.38 -12.73 35.97
CA LYS A 322 -17.39 -11.66 34.98
C LYS A 322 -18.46 -11.94 33.92
N ALA A 323 -18.62 -13.18 33.48
CA ALA A 323 -19.68 -13.59 32.59
C ALA A 323 -21.04 -13.19 33.11
N LYS A 324 -21.35 -13.58 34.37
CA LYS A 324 -22.60 -13.23 35.01
C LYS A 324 -22.84 -11.72 35.10
N GLN A 325 -21.83 -10.93 35.40
CA GLN A 325 -21.93 -9.47 35.45
C GLN A 325 -22.35 -8.89 34.10
N ASN A 326 -21.72 -9.33 33.01
CA ASN A 326 -22.02 -8.85 31.67
C ASN A 326 -23.40 -9.29 31.19
N VAL A 327 -23.80 -10.55 31.45
CA VAL A 327 -25.13 -11.04 31.13
C VAL A 327 -26.21 -10.24 31.86
N LEU A 328 -26.03 -9.95 33.13
CA LEU A 328 -27.00 -9.17 33.92
C LEU A 328 -27.13 -7.76 33.35
N TYR A 329 -26.04 -7.14 32.89
CA TYR A 329 -26.07 -5.85 32.24
C TYR A 329 -26.86 -5.91 30.92
N ALA A 330 -26.62 -6.92 30.08
CA ALA A 330 -27.37 -7.10 28.84
C ALA A 330 -28.90 -7.30 29.11
N LEU A 331 -29.25 -8.10 30.14
CA LEU A 331 -30.63 -8.35 30.51
C LEU A 331 -31.32 -7.15 31.22
N GLU A 332 -30.54 -6.26 31.83
CA GLU A 332 -31.08 -4.99 32.35
C GLU A 332 -31.57 -4.09 31.22
N ILE A 333 -30.85 -4.07 30.09
CA ILE A 333 -31.24 -3.30 28.88
C ILE A 333 -32.37 -4.03 28.14
N ALA A 334 -32.23 -5.32 27.91
CA ALA A 334 -33.18 -6.15 27.17
C ALA A 334 -33.54 -7.45 27.91
N PRO A 335 -34.50 -7.42 28.84
CA PRO A 335 -34.86 -8.58 29.67
C PRO A 335 -35.31 -9.82 28.91
N SER A 336 -35.84 -9.64 27.70
CA SER A 336 -36.34 -10.74 26.85
C SER A 336 -35.31 -11.27 25.85
N PHE A 337 -34.05 -10.82 25.91
CA PHE A 337 -33.00 -11.27 24.98
C PHE A 337 -32.59 -12.72 25.29
N GLN A 338 -33.11 -13.65 24.50
CA GLN A 338 -33.01 -15.09 24.74
C GLN A 338 -31.58 -15.60 24.89
N ARG A 339 -30.64 -15.09 24.06
CA ARG A 339 -29.24 -15.50 24.09
C ARG A 339 -28.57 -15.17 25.43
N ALA A 340 -28.80 -13.97 25.94
CA ALA A 340 -28.29 -13.59 27.27
C ALA A 340 -28.95 -14.41 28.42
N GLN A 341 -30.26 -14.72 28.28
CA GLN A 341 -30.92 -15.62 29.24
C GLN A 341 -30.30 -17.02 29.25
N GLN A 342 -29.93 -17.58 28.09
CA GLN A 342 -29.26 -18.88 27.99
C GLN A 342 -27.88 -18.85 28.65
N VAL A 343 -27.08 -17.82 28.34
CA VAL A 343 -25.76 -17.63 28.97
C VAL A 343 -25.85 -17.51 30.50
N LEU A 344 -26.91 -16.94 31.04
CA LEU A 344 -27.12 -16.86 32.51
C LEU A 344 -27.40 -18.22 33.15
N LEU A 345 -27.89 -19.19 32.41
CA LEU A 345 -28.25 -20.53 32.92
C LEU A 345 -27.09 -21.52 32.87
N GLU A 346 -26.04 -21.21 32.14
CA GLU A 346 -24.78 -21.97 32.10
C GLU A 346 -23.85 -21.60 33.27
#